data_2a49f022723c47a012ac31951027f2bd
#
_entry.id   2a49f022723c47a012ac31951027f2bd
#
_cell.length_a   1.000
_cell.length_b   1.000
_cell.length_c   1.000
_cell.angle_alpha   90.00
_cell.angle_beta   90.00
_cell.angle_gamma   90.00
#
_symmetry.space_group_name_H-M   'P 1'
#
loop_
_entity.id
_entity.type
_entity.pdbx_description
1 polymer ?
#
loop_
_entity_poly.entity_id
_entity_poly.type
_entity_poly.pdbx_seq_one_letter_code
_entity_poly.pdbx_strand_id
1 'polypeptide(L)'
;FGIDKNINEETIDEYLNRPDSVYRDMRMLKDPGNYEAIGGDSYLSGFVKGFEVVPYPLLVNVIGLPEEVGDTYTGKTLYTLNAEGKYIANYEESLEILEYYFPKDKNIFLMCGGGGYAGMTKTMLVSLGWDENKIYNVGGYWYYEGTNNVEVKKINSDNSISYDFWKVIYHDIDFDELHEVE
;
A
#
# COMPACT_ATOMS: atom_id res chain seq x y z
N PHE A 1 9.40 -13.97 -2.38
CA PHE A 1 8.37 -13.01 -2.02
C PHE A 1 6.93 -13.54 -2.14
N GLY A 2 6.71 -14.83 -2.33
CA GLY A 2 5.40 -15.46 -2.22
C GLY A 2 4.32 -14.92 -3.16
N ILE A 3 4.66 -14.64 -4.41
CA ILE A 3 3.67 -14.34 -5.45
C ILE A 3 2.92 -15.64 -5.73
N ASP A 4 1.60 -15.60 -5.63
CA ASP A 4 0.77 -16.74 -6.00
C ASP A 4 0.86 -16.98 -7.51
N LYS A 5 1.19 -18.21 -7.91
CA LYS A 5 1.44 -18.53 -9.31
C LYS A 5 0.24 -18.31 -10.25
N ASN A 6 -0.97 -18.31 -9.69
CA ASN A 6 -2.21 -18.19 -10.45
C ASN A 6 -2.84 -16.80 -10.35
N ILE A 7 -2.35 -15.94 -9.44
CA ILE A 7 -2.82 -14.57 -9.22
C ILE A 7 -1.58 -13.68 -9.27
N ASN A 8 -1.44 -12.93 -10.34
CA ASN A 8 -0.29 -12.10 -10.63
C ASN A 8 -0.68 -10.91 -11.53
N GLU A 9 0.28 -10.18 -12.00
CA GLU A 9 0.09 -8.98 -12.83
C GLU A 9 -0.62 -9.26 -14.16
N GLU A 10 -0.53 -10.48 -14.68
CA GLU A 10 -1.18 -10.88 -15.94
C GLU A 10 -2.64 -11.29 -15.73
N THR A 11 -2.98 -11.84 -14.56
CA THR A 11 -4.30 -12.45 -14.29
C THR A 11 -5.20 -11.62 -13.39
N ILE A 12 -4.69 -10.58 -12.74
CA ILE A 12 -5.45 -9.81 -11.74
C ILE A 12 -6.77 -9.26 -12.24
N ASP A 13 -6.88 -8.93 -13.51
CA ASP A 13 -8.10 -8.39 -14.10
C ASP A 13 -9.30 -9.36 -13.97
N GLU A 14 -9.05 -10.67 -13.90
CA GLU A 14 -10.07 -11.69 -13.72
C GLU A 14 -10.63 -11.73 -12.28
N TYR A 15 -9.92 -11.12 -11.32
CA TYR A 15 -10.22 -11.16 -9.90
C TYR A 15 -10.75 -9.83 -9.35
N LEU A 16 -10.86 -8.80 -10.18
CA LEU A 16 -11.32 -7.47 -9.76
C LEU A 16 -12.84 -7.45 -9.48
N ASN A 17 -13.26 -6.42 -8.73
CA ASN A 17 -14.67 -6.11 -8.45
C ASN A 17 -15.46 -7.22 -7.74
N ARG A 18 -14.81 -8.04 -6.93
CA ARG A 18 -15.47 -9.07 -6.13
C ARG A 18 -15.96 -8.48 -4.80
N PRO A 19 -17.22 -8.71 -4.41
CA PRO A 19 -17.81 -8.14 -3.19
C PRO A 19 -17.23 -8.71 -1.89
N ASP A 20 -16.60 -9.89 -1.98
CA ASP A 20 -15.93 -10.58 -0.87
C ASP A 20 -14.43 -10.24 -0.76
N SER A 21 -13.97 -9.25 -1.49
CA SER A 21 -12.56 -8.95 -1.64
C SER A 21 -12.25 -7.46 -1.48
N VAL A 22 -11.06 -7.17 -1.01
CA VAL A 22 -10.48 -5.84 -0.97
C VAL A 22 -9.14 -5.83 -1.72
N TYR A 23 -8.79 -4.69 -2.26
CA TYR A 23 -7.61 -4.50 -3.12
C TYR A 23 -6.82 -3.33 -2.60
N ARG A 24 -5.55 -3.55 -2.26
CA ARG A 24 -4.68 -2.53 -1.65
C ARG A 24 -3.37 -2.40 -2.41
N ASP A 25 -3.10 -1.19 -2.86
CA ASP A 25 -1.81 -0.81 -3.41
C ASP A 25 -0.94 -0.25 -2.28
N MET A 26 0.17 -0.91 -2.03
CA MET A 26 1.04 -0.63 -0.90
C MET A 26 2.12 0.41 -1.21
N ARG A 27 2.07 1.02 -2.40
CA ARG A 27 2.99 2.08 -2.78
C ARG A 27 2.64 3.39 -2.07
N MET A 28 3.63 4.26 -1.97
CA MET A 28 3.50 5.58 -1.38
C MET A 28 3.02 6.58 -2.43
N LEU A 29 1.73 6.51 -2.80
CA LEU A 29 1.12 7.30 -3.88
C LEU A 29 0.33 8.49 -3.31
N LYS A 30 0.96 9.43 -2.63
CA LYS A 30 0.22 10.60 -2.13
C LYS A 30 0.69 11.91 -2.73
N ASP A 31 1.98 12.16 -2.77
CA ASP A 31 2.52 13.42 -3.24
C ASP A 31 3.51 13.19 -4.39
N PRO A 32 3.24 13.72 -5.58
CA PRO A 32 4.11 13.54 -6.73
C PRO A 32 5.52 14.10 -6.53
N GLY A 33 5.66 15.22 -5.85
CA GLY A 33 6.97 15.83 -5.58
C GLY A 33 7.87 14.91 -4.77
N ASN A 34 7.30 14.14 -3.87
CA ASN A 34 8.04 13.20 -3.05
C ASN A 34 8.50 11.97 -3.83
N TYR A 35 7.71 11.55 -4.79
CA TYR A 35 8.08 10.46 -5.66
C TYR A 35 9.27 10.77 -6.55
N GLU A 36 9.32 11.98 -7.08
CA GLU A 36 10.49 12.44 -7.83
C GLU A 36 11.74 12.46 -6.94
N ALA A 37 11.61 12.88 -5.69
CA ALA A 37 12.69 12.88 -4.71
C ALA A 37 13.15 11.45 -4.30
N ILE A 38 12.27 10.47 -4.29
CA ILE A 38 12.59 9.06 -3.97
C ILE A 38 13.12 8.30 -5.20
N GLY A 39 13.02 8.87 -6.40
CA GLY A 39 13.66 8.31 -7.59
C GLY A 39 12.70 7.67 -8.59
N GLY A 40 11.43 8.12 -8.68
CA GLY A 40 10.64 7.40 -9.58
C GLY A 40 9.49 8.00 -10.33
N ASP A 41 9.76 8.48 -11.50
CA ASP A 41 8.75 8.73 -12.53
C ASP A 41 7.87 7.49 -12.82
N SER A 42 8.44 6.30 -12.71
CA SER A 42 7.77 5.01 -12.91
C SER A 42 6.72 4.65 -11.84
N TYR A 43 6.82 5.23 -10.64
CA TYR A 43 5.87 4.98 -9.56
C TYR A 43 4.55 5.70 -9.74
N LEU A 44 4.54 6.78 -10.52
CA LEU A 44 3.40 7.69 -10.67
C LEU A 44 2.66 7.51 -11.98
N SER A 45 3.04 6.54 -12.81
CA SER A 45 2.39 6.33 -14.10
C SER A 45 0.93 5.89 -13.98
N GLY A 46 0.54 5.35 -12.82
CA GLY A 46 -0.84 4.94 -12.58
C GLY A 46 -0.99 3.82 -11.56
N PHE A 47 -2.17 3.27 -11.48
CA PHE A 47 -2.49 2.09 -10.66
C PHE A 47 -3.63 1.29 -11.28
N VAL A 48 -3.85 0.09 -10.81
CA VAL A 48 -4.95 -0.77 -11.29
C VAL A 48 -6.26 -0.29 -10.68
N LYS A 49 -7.26 -0.05 -11.51
CA LYS A 49 -8.60 0.37 -11.08
C LYS A 49 -9.20 -0.66 -10.12
N GLY A 50 -9.65 -0.18 -8.97
CA GLY A 50 -10.18 -1.04 -7.91
C GLY A 50 -9.21 -1.21 -6.74
N PHE A 51 -7.91 -1.03 -6.95
CA PHE A 51 -6.94 -0.95 -5.87
C PHE A 51 -7.01 0.40 -5.18
N GLU A 52 -6.99 0.39 -3.87
CA GLU A 52 -6.96 1.58 -3.02
C GLU A 52 -5.61 1.67 -2.33
N VAL A 53 -5.03 2.86 -2.29
CA VAL A 53 -3.67 3.05 -1.80
C VAL A 53 -3.63 3.06 -0.28
N VAL A 54 -2.86 2.15 0.29
CA VAL A 54 -2.48 2.10 1.70
C VAL A 54 -0.97 1.89 1.77
N PRO A 55 -0.16 2.94 1.92
CA PRO A 55 1.29 2.80 1.85
C PRO A 55 1.86 1.94 2.96
N TYR A 56 2.65 0.93 2.61
CA TYR A 56 3.36 0.11 3.59
C TYR A 56 4.22 0.93 4.57
N PRO A 57 4.92 2.01 4.13
CA PRO A 57 5.72 2.84 5.03
C PRO A 57 4.94 3.54 6.16
N LEU A 58 3.61 3.64 6.07
CA LEU A 58 2.76 4.12 7.16
C LEU A 58 2.36 3.01 8.13
N LEU A 59 2.45 1.76 7.72
CA LEU A 59 2.12 0.62 8.55
C LEU A 59 3.29 0.19 9.42
N VAL A 60 4.49 0.16 8.83
CA VAL A 60 5.71 -0.32 9.51
C VAL A 60 6.89 0.56 9.12
N ASN A 61 7.79 0.81 10.05
CA ASN A 61 9.03 1.52 9.78
C ASN A 61 9.87 0.80 8.71
N VAL A 62 10.34 1.56 7.73
CA VAL A 62 11.21 1.07 6.66
C VAL A 62 12.58 1.72 6.80
N ILE A 63 13.60 0.89 6.99
CA ILE A 63 14.97 1.37 7.11
C ILE A 63 15.42 2.01 5.79
N GLY A 64 15.94 3.22 5.85
CA GLY A 64 16.47 3.95 4.70
C GLY A 64 15.48 4.86 3.99
N LEU A 65 14.20 4.87 4.38
CA LEU A 65 13.31 5.94 3.96
C LEU A 65 13.59 7.22 4.76
N PRO A 66 13.49 8.39 4.14
CA PRO A 66 13.52 9.66 4.86
C PRO A 66 12.40 9.69 5.91
N GLU A 67 12.66 10.31 7.05
CA GLU A 67 11.62 10.51 8.09
C GLU A 67 10.48 11.38 7.59
N GLU A 68 10.76 12.28 6.65
CA GLU A 68 9.77 13.12 6.01
C GLU A 68 9.84 12.95 4.49
N VAL A 69 8.72 12.56 3.92
CA VAL A 69 8.53 12.53 2.47
C VAL A 69 7.30 13.39 2.16
N GLY A 70 7.52 14.71 2.12
CA GLY A 70 6.50 15.72 1.92
C GLY A 70 5.49 15.85 3.06
N ASP A 71 4.35 16.45 2.75
CA ASP A 71 3.33 16.82 3.74
C ASP A 71 2.64 15.65 4.44
N THR A 72 2.97 14.41 4.11
CA THR A 72 2.17 13.26 4.49
C THR A 72 2.90 12.11 5.14
N TYR A 73 4.18 11.99 4.94
CA TYR A 73 4.99 11.02 5.63
C TYR A 73 5.77 11.74 6.74
N THR A 74 5.39 11.46 7.97
CA THR A 74 5.97 12.08 9.18
C THR A 74 6.98 11.18 9.88
N GLY A 75 7.33 10.04 9.30
CA GLY A 75 8.11 8.99 9.95
C GLY A 75 7.33 8.17 10.98
N LYS A 76 6.09 8.55 11.27
CA LYS A 76 5.22 7.80 12.20
C LYS A 76 4.64 6.57 11.50
N THR A 77 4.57 5.45 12.23
CA THR A 77 4.04 4.18 11.74
C THR A 77 3.14 3.53 12.77
N LEU A 78 2.21 2.69 12.32
CA LEU A 78 1.33 1.94 13.23
C LEU A 78 2.09 0.87 14.02
N TYR A 79 3.11 0.29 13.43
CA TYR A 79 3.92 -0.78 14.02
C TYR A 79 5.41 -0.52 13.85
N THR A 80 6.18 -1.10 14.74
CA THR A 80 7.64 -1.21 14.63
C THR A 80 8.01 -2.68 14.50
N LEU A 81 8.79 -3.02 13.48
CA LEU A 81 9.41 -4.34 13.36
C LEU A 81 10.70 -4.34 14.19
N ASN A 82 10.73 -5.14 15.25
CA ASN A 82 11.89 -5.23 16.11
C ASN A 82 12.99 -6.18 15.57
N ALA A 83 14.11 -6.25 16.26
CA ALA A 83 15.26 -7.07 15.85
C ALA A 83 14.97 -8.58 15.83
N GLU A 84 13.97 -9.04 16.61
CA GLU A 84 13.53 -10.44 16.63
C GLU A 84 12.49 -10.75 15.54
N GLY A 85 12.16 -9.80 14.67
CA GLY A 85 11.18 -9.96 13.59
C GLY A 85 9.72 -9.91 14.05
N LYS A 86 9.46 -9.30 15.21
CA LYS A 86 8.10 -9.11 15.73
C LYS A 86 7.58 -7.71 15.41
N TYR A 87 6.31 -7.63 15.07
CA TYR A 87 5.60 -6.38 14.86
C TYR A 87 4.99 -5.91 16.17
N ILE A 88 5.47 -4.79 16.67
CA ILE A 88 5.04 -4.18 17.93
C ILE A 88 4.17 -2.98 17.60
N ALA A 89 2.95 -2.95 18.13
CA ALA A 89 2.05 -1.81 17.96
C ALA A 89 2.60 -0.55 18.64
N ASN A 90 2.58 0.56 17.91
CA ASN A 90 3.00 1.86 18.43
C ASN A 90 1.85 2.63 19.09
N TYR A 91 0.61 2.29 18.73
CA TYR A 91 -0.61 2.94 19.23
C TYR A 91 -1.63 1.90 19.67
N GLU A 92 -2.46 2.26 20.62
CA GLU A 92 -3.54 1.40 21.10
C GLU A 92 -4.51 1.03 19.97
N GLU A 93 -4.72 1.95 19.02
CA GLU A 93 -5.62 1.79 17.88
C GLU A 93 -4.99 1.07 16.67
N SER A 94 -3.70 0.73 16.74
CA SER A 94 -2.96 0.18 15.58
C SER A 94 -3.62 -1.04 14.96
N LEU A 95 -4.08 -1.98 15.78
CA LEU A 95 -4.73 -3.19 15.29
C LEU A 95 -6.10 -2.90 14.67
N GLU A 96 -6.89 -2.03 15.27
CA GLU A 96 -8.21 -1.63 14.77
C GLU A 96 -8.09 -0.94 13.41
N ILE A 97 -7.12 -0.03 13.26
CA ILE A 97 -6.83 0.64 11.98
C ILE A 97 -6.40 -0.38 10.93
N LEU A 98 -5.55 -1.33 11.31
CA LEU A 98 -5.09 -2.37 10.39
C LEU A 98 -6.24 -3.27 9.92
N GLU A 99 -7.16 -3.64 10.83
CA GLU A 99 -8.35 -4.42 10.50
C GLU A 99 -9.35 -3.65 9.63
N TYR A 100 -9.41 -2.33 9.76
CA TYR A 100 -10.21 -1.47 8.90
C TYR A 100 -9.71 -1.49 7.45
N TYR A 101 -8.41 -1.37 7.23
CA TYR A 101 -7.83 -1.42 5.88
C TYR A 101 -7.75 -2.84 5.32
N PHE A 102 -7.61 -3.84 6.16
CA PHE A 102 -7.47 -5.24 5.79
C PHE A 102 -8.48 -6.11 6.54
N PRO A 103 -9.78 -6.06 6.17
CA PRO A 103 -10.80 -6.84 6.87
C PRO A 103 -10.51 -8.34 6.85
N LYS A 104 -10.52 -8.98 8.02
CA LYS A 104 -10.17 -10.40 8.17
C LYS A 104 -11.17 -11.35 7.53
N ASP A 105 -12.40 -10.91 7.30
CA ASP A 105 -13.48 -11.68 6.66
C ASP A 105 -13.44 -11.59 5.12
N LYS A 106 -12.54 -10.81 4.55
CA LYS A 106 -12.39 -10.61 3.10
C LYS A 106 -11.16 -11.31 2.55
N ASN A 107 -11.21 -11.62 1.25
CA ASN A 107 -9.99 -11.88 0.49
C ASN A 107 -9.24 -10.56 0.28
N ILE A 108 -7.94 -10.58 0.45
CA ILE A 108 -7.09 -9.39 0.39
C ILE A 108 -6.09 -9.54 -0.75
N PHE A 109 -6.21 -8.68 -1.75
CA PHE A 109 -5.27 -8.62 -2.87
C PHE A 109 -4.32 -7.45 -2.66
N LEU A 110 -3.04 -7.75 -2.65
CA LEU A 110 -1.98 -6.79 -2.39
C LEU A 110 -1.11 -6.61 -3.63
N MET A 111 -0.81 -5.37 -3.95
CA MET A 111 0.08 -4.98 -5.04
C MET A 111 0.99 -3.85 -4.56
N CYS A 112 2.16 -3.72 -5.17
CA CYS A 112 3.00 -2.52 -5.03
C CYS A 112 3.73 -2.25 -6.34
N GLY A 113 4.90 -1.63 -6.33
CA GLY A 113 5.69 -1.42 -7.54
C GLY A 113 6.23 -2.71 -8.13
N GLY A 114 6.99 -3.48 -7.37
CA GLY A 114 7.62 -4.74 -7.77
C GLY A 114 7.19 -5.97 -6.97
N GLY A 115 6.22 -5.86 -6.08
CA GLY A 115 5.75 -6.97 -5.24
C GLY A 115 6.42 -7.07 -3.86
N GLY A 116 7.45 -6.25 -3.57
CA GLY A 116 8.19 -6.27 -2.31
C GLY A 116 7.34 -5.84 -1.12
N TYR A 117 6.79 -4.65 -1.13
CA TYR A 117 5.91 -4.16 -0.08
C TYR A 117 4.64 -4.99 0.08
N ALA A 118 4.09 -5.51 -1.01
CA ALA A 118 2.95 -6.43 -0.97
C ALA A 118 3.30 -7.72 -0.21
N GLY A 119 4.47 -8.30 -0.48
CA GLY A 119 4.96 -9.48 0.24
C GLY A 119 5.22 -9.20 1.72
N MET A 120 5.83 -8.07 2.05
CA MET A 120 6.07 -7.63 3.44
C MET A 120 4.74 -7.40 4.18
N THR A 121 3.74 -6.83 3.53
CA THR A 121 2.40 -6.64 4.10
C THR A 121 1.73 -7.99 4.38
N LYS A 122 1.80 -8.95 3.46
CA LYS A 122 1.28 -10.31 3.69
C LYS A 122 1.94 -10.94 4.91
N THR A 123 3.25 -10.88 5.00
CA THR A 123 4.01 -11.42 6.15
C THR A 123 3.57 -10.78 7.47
N MET A 124 3.42 -9.46 7.48
CA MET A 124 2.95 -8.72 8.65
C MET A 124 1.55 -9.17 9.08
N LEU A 125 0.60 -9.18 8.15
CA LEU A 125 -0.79 -9.55 8.44
C LEU A 125 -0.89 -10.99 8.98
N VAL A 126 -0.20 -11.94 8.38
CA VAL A 126 -0.17 -13.33 8.85
C VAL A 126 0.44 -13.42 10.25
N SER A 127 1.52 -12.70 10.52
CA SER A 127 2.14 -12.64 11.85
C SER A 127 1.20 -12.07 12.92
N LEU A 128 0.28 -11.20 12.54
CA LEU A 128 -0.70 -10.58 13.42
C LEU A 128 -2.05 -11.32 13.49
N GLY A 129 -2.16 -12.48 12.84
CA GLY A 129 -3.29 -13.39 12.97
C GLY A 129 -4.26 -13.45 11.82
N TRP A 130 -3.93 -12.86 10.65
CA TRP A 130 -4.72 -13.04 9.44
C TRP A 130 -4.54 -14.43 8.83
N ASP A 131 -5.57 -14.92 8.16
CA ASP A 131 -5.51 -16.19 7.42
C ASP A 131 -4.68 -16.01 6.14
N GLU A 132 -3.56 -16.72 6.06
CA GLU A 132 -2.66 -16.69 4.91
C GLU A 132 -3.37 -17.07 3.59
N ASN A 133 -4.36 -17.96 3.66
CA ASN A 133 -5.10 -18.42 2.48
C ASN A 133 -6.05 -17.38 1.90
N LYS A 134 -6.27 -16.28 2.59
CA LYS A 134 -7.09 -15.15 2.12
C LYS A 134 -6.27 -13.97 1.62
N ILE A 135 -4.95 -14.03 1.66
CA ILE A 135 -4.07 -12.92 1.27
C ILE A 135 -3.27 -13.31 0.04
N TYR A 136 -3.38 -12.51 -1.00
CA TYR A 136 -2.76 -12.75 -2.31
C TYR A 136 -1.80 -11.60 -2.64
N ASN A 137 -0.52 -11.92 -2.76
CA ASN A 137 0.46 -11.00 -3.33
C ASN A 137 0.38 -11.07 -4.85
N VAL A 138 -0.23 -10.07 -5.46
CA VAL A 138 -0.40 -9.99 -6.93
C VAL A 138 0.92 -9.67 -7.63
N GLY A 139 1.87 -9.06 -6.91
CA GLY A 139 3.14 -8.62 -7.50
C GLY A 139 3.21 -7.10 -7.63
N GLY A 140 3.60 -6.61 -8.78
CA GLY A 140 3.90 -5.20 -8.96
C GLY A 140 3.26 -4.55 -10.17
N TYR A 141 2.81 -3.32 -9.98
CA TYR A 141 2.26 -2.48 -11.04
C TYR A 141 3.23 -2.31 -12.23
N TRP A 142 4.53 -2.34 -11.99
CA TRP A 142 5.53 -2.23 -13.07
C TRP A 142 5.43 -3.32 -14.13
N TYR A 143 4.85 -4.46 -13.77
CA TYR A 143 4.70 -5.63 -14.65
C TYR A 143 3.24 -5.86 -15.05
N TYR A 144 2.33 -4.94 -14.69
CA TYR A 144 0.92 -5.04 -15.03
C TYR A 144 0.71 -4.84 -16.53
N GLU A 145 0.07 -5.79 -17.17
CA GLU A 145 -0.22 -5.81 -18.61
C GLU A 145 -1.73 -5.78 -18.91
N GLY A 146 -2.57 -5.60 -17.89
CA GLY A 146 -4.02 -5.56 -18.04
C GLY A 146 -4.55 -4.25 -18.61
N THR A 147 -5.86 -4.16 -18.69
CA THR A 147 -6.58 -3.04 -19.32
C THR A 147 -7.27 -2.10 -18.32
N ASN A 148 -7.19 -2.40 -17.03
CA ASN A 148 -7.82 -1.60 -15.98
C ASN A 148 -6.88 -0.57 -15.35
N ASN A 149 -6.00 0.00 -16.15
CA ASN A 149 -5.08 1.04 -15.73
C ASN A 149 -5.77 2.38 -15.53
N VAL A 150 -5.45 3.07 -14.43
CA VAL A 150 -5.82 4.46 -14.16
C VAL A 150 -4.56 5.30 -14.17
N GLU A 151 -4.45 6.23 -15.11
CA GLU A 151 -3.33 7.17 -15.15
C GLU A 151 -3.47 8.21 -14.04
N VAL A 152 -2.39 8.41 -13.32
CA VAL A 152 -2.27 9.44 -12.28
C VAL A 152 -1.75 10.75 -12.86
N LYS A 153 -0.80 10.65 -13.81
CA LYS A 153 -0.15 11.79 -14.45
C LYS A 153 -1.04 12.42 -15.52
N LYS A 154 -1.26 13.74 -15.40
CA LYS A 154 -1.99 14.53 -16.40
C LYS A 154 -1.11 15.64 -16.95
N ILE A 155 -1.17 15.83 -18.27
CA ILE A 155 -0.57 16.99 -18.94
C ILE A 155 -1.66 18.05 -19.13
N ASN A 156 -1.49 19.19 -18.49
CA ASN A 156 -2.43 20.31 -18.57
C ASN A 156 -2.28 21.08 -19.88
N SER A 157 -3.24 21.96 -20.18
CA SER A 157 -3.25 22.78 -21.40
C SER A 157 -2.07 23.74 -21.52
N ASP A 158 -1.43 24.11 -20.42
CA ASP A 158 -0.22 24.94 -20.33
C ASP A 158 1.08 24.13 -20.34
N ASN A 159 1.02 22.83 -20.63
CA ASN A 159 2.11 21.86 -20.57
C ASN A 159 2.68 21.61 -19.15
N SER A 160 2.05 22.12 -18.11
CA SER A 160 2.37 21.71 -16.74
C SER A 160 1.89 20.27 -16.49
N ILE A 161 2.54 19.60 -15.53
CA ILE A 161 2.16 18.26 -15.12
C ILE A 161 1.39 18.37 -13.81
N SER A 162 0.22 17.74 -13.76
CA SER A 162 -0.53 17.52 -12.52
C SER A 162 -0.77 16.03 -12.32
N TYR A 163 -1.14 15.67 -11.10
CA TYR A 163 -1.36 14.29 -10.71
C TYR A 163 -2.71 14.16 -10.04
N ASP A 164 -3.43 13.09 -10.37
CA ASP A 164 -4.75 12.78 -9.82
C ASP A 164 -4.64 11.46 -9.05
N PHE A 165 -4.55 11.56 -7.74
CA PHE A 165 -4.46 10.40 -6.84
C PHE A 165 -5.84 9.87 -6.54
N TRP A 166 -6.25 8.87 -7.29
CA TRP A 166 -7.53 8.23 -7.11
C TRP A 166 -7.49 7.15 -6.04
N LYS A 167 -8.52 7.10 -5.19
CA LYS A 167 -8.67 6.05 -4.17
C LYS A 167 -7.50 5.90 -3.19
N VAL A 168 -7.00 7.00 -2.71
CA VAL A 168 -6.07 7.02 -1.59
C VAL A 168 -6.87 7.06 -0.29
N ILE A 169 -6.77 6.02 0.55
CA ILE A 169 -7.63 5.85 1.73
C ILE A 169 -6.91 6.07 3.06
N TYR A 170 -5.61 6.27 3.07
CA TYR A 170 -4.83 6.44 4.29
C TYR A 170 -4.83 7.87 4.86
N HIS A 171 -5.53 8.80 4.25
CA HIS A 171 -5.70 10.17 4.75
C HIS A 171 -6.37 10.25 6.12
N ASP A 172 -7.12 9.19 6.47
CA ASP A 172 -7.89 9.14 7.70
C ASP A 172 -7.05 8.78 8.92
N ILE A 173 -5.76 8.47 8.74
CA ILE A 173 -4.84 8.22 9.85
C ILE A 173 -4.26 9.55 10.32
N ASP A 174 -4.82 10.10 11.38
CA ASP A 174 -4.23 11.22 12.12
C ASP A 174 -3.44 10.68 13.31
N PHE A 175 -2.14 10.51 13.11
CA PHE A 175 -1.26 9.96 14.15
C PHE A 175 -1.19 10.81 15.42
N ASP A 176 -1.51 12.12 15.33
CA ASP A 176 -1.49 13.01 16.50
C ASP A 176 -2.71 12.80 17.41
N GLU A 177 -3.78 12.19 16.89
CA GLU A 177 -4.96 11.82 17.68
C GLU A 177 -4.87 10.38 18.26
N LEU A 178 -3.86 9.59 17.89
CA LEU A 178 -3.70 8.23 18.38
C LEU A 178 -3.02 8.20 19.77
N HIS A 179 -3.32 7.16 20.53
CA HIS A 179 -2.76 6.94 21.86
C HIS A 179 -1.55 6.01 21.77
N GLU A 180 -0.38 6.54 22.13
CA GLU A 180 0.85 5.74 22.16
C GLU A 180 0.74 4.62 23.20
N VAL A 181 1.23 3.44 22.82
CA VAL A 181 1.37 2.31 23.76
C VAL A 181 2.53 2.61 24.71
N GLU A 182 2.33 2.46 26.03
CA GLU A 182 3.35 2.65 27.08
C GLU A 182 4.40 1.52 27.09
#